data_67520a431afd2266628107bda40aeae3
#
_entry.id   67520a431afd2266628107bda40aeae3
#
_cell.length_a   1.000
_cell.length_b   1.000
_cell.length_c   1.000
_cell.angle_alpha   90.00
_cell.angle_beta   90.00
_cell.angle_gamma   90.00
#
_symmetry.space_group_name_H-M   'P 1'
#
loop_
_entity.id
_entity.type
_entity.pdbx_description
1 polymer ?
#
loop_
_entity_poly.entity_id
_entity_poly.type
_entity_poly.pdbx_seq_one_letter_code
_entity_poly.pdbx_strand_id
1 'polypeptide(L)'
;MIQENFIKLYEHSFRENWDLPCYTNYGENESYTYGEVAQEIARLHLIFKYCQLRRGDKIAVIGKNNARWCIAYMATITYGGIVVPILQDFNPNDVHHIVNHSESTFLFTSDAIWEHLEEERLTGLRGVFSLSDFRCLYQRDGETIQRFLKHLGDEMEATYPNGFRKEDIVYTDLSNDKVMLLNYTSGTTGFSKGVMLTGN
;
A
#
# COMPACT_ATOMS: atom_id res chain seq x y z
N MET A 1 7.09 6.80 -25.54
CA MET A 1 7.02 7.35 -24.16
C MET A 1 5.62 7.85 -23.91
N ILE A 2 5.00 7.43 -22.82
CA ILE A 2 3.69 7.93 -22.38
C ILE A 2 3.92 9.40 -22.00
N GLN A 3 3.22 10.34 -22.65
CA GLN A 3 3.36 11.77 -22.37
C GLN A 3 2.54 12.20 -21.13
N GLU A 4 1.52 11.44 -20.78
CA GLU A 4 0.63 11.72 -19.65
C GLU A 4 1.21 11.16 -18.34
N ASN A 5 1.05 11.91 -17.24
CA ASN A 5 1.47 11.46 -15.93
C ASN A 5 0.57 10.32 -15.45
N PHE A 6 1.13 9.13 -15.27
CA PHE A 6 0.43 7.90 -14.89
C PHE A 6 -0.40 8.04 -13.61
N ILE A 7 0.17 8.70 -12.57
CA ILE A 7 -0.55 8.91 -11.30
C ILE A 7 -1.68 9.91 -11.47
N LYS A 8 -1.50 10.93 -12.31
CA LYS A 8 -2.55 11.92 -12.59
C LYS A 8 -3.70 11.35 -13.42
N LEU A 9 -3.44 10.33 -14.24
CA LEU A 9 -4.53 9.57 -14.90
C LEU A 9 -5.41 8.84 -13.87
N TYR A 10 -4.81 8.24 -12.83
CA TYR A 10 -5.60 7.67 -11.73
C TYR A 10 -6.38 8.75 -10.97
N GLU A 11 -5.77 9.87 -10.62
CA GLU A 11 -6.43 10.98 -9.95
C GLU A 11 -7.68 11.44 -10.74
N HIS A 12 -7.52 11.63 -12.04
CA HIS A 12 -8.63 12.00 -12.94
C HIS A 12 -9.70 10.91 -12.98
N SER A 13 -9.31 9.65 -13.20
CA SER A 13 -10.24 8.52 -13.28
C SER A 13 -11.07 8.35 -12.01
N PHE A 14 -10.45 8.50 -10.84
CA PHE A 14 -11.15 8.39 -9.56
C PHE A 14 -12.16 9.51 -9.34
N ARG A 15 -11.87 10.73 -9.79
CA ARG A 15 -12.79 11.87 -9.72
C ARG A 15 -13.99 11.71 -10.66
N GLU A 16 -13.73 11.29 -11.90
CA GLU A 16 -14.79 11.16 -12.92
C GLU A 16 -15.73 9.99 -12.67
N ASN A 17 -15.23 8.89 -12.11
CA ASN A 17 -15.99 7.67 -11.89
C ASN A 17 -16.46 7.47 -10.45
N TRP A 18 -16.49 8.52 -9.64
CA TRP A 18 -16.69 8.51 -8.18
C TRP A 18 -17.73 7.52 -7.67
N ASP A 19 -18.93 7.50 -8.29
CA ASP A 19 -20.06 6.67 -7.86
C ASP A 19 -20.10 5.30 -8.55
N LEU A 20 -19.18 5.02 -9.48
CA LEU A 20 -19.15 3.75 -10.20
C LEU A 20 -18.45 2.65 -9.38
N PRO A 21 -18.83 1.37 -9.58
CA PRO A 21 -18.11 0.23 -8.99
C PRO A 21 -16.65 0.21 -9.44
N CYS A 22 -15.72 0.03 -8.48
CA CYS A 22 -14.29 -0.03 -8.71
C CYS A 22 -13.74 -1.44 -8.46
N TYR A 23 -13.93 -1.97 -7.26
CA TYR A 23 -13.48 -3.30 -6.87
C TYR A 23 -14.62 -4.11 -6.27
N THR A 24 -14.65 -5.41 -6.62
CA THR A 24 -15.57 -6.38 -6.01
C THR A 24 -14.77 -7.63 -5.65
N ASN A 25 -14.85 -8.07 -4.41
CA ASN A 25 -14.24 -9.31 -3.96
C ASN A 25 -15.08 -10.49 -4.43
N TYR A 26 -14.48 -11.37 -5.25
CA TYR A 26 -15.17 -12.53 -5.75
C TYR A 26 -15.57 -13.49 -4.61
N GLY A 27 -16.84 -13.86 -4.57
CA GLY A 27 -17.39 -14.77 -3.54
C GLY A 27 -17.68 -14.12 -2.18
N GLU A 28 -17.44 -12.82 -2.05
CA GLU A 28 -17.76 -12.01 -0.87
C GLU A 28 -18.77 -10.92 -1.27
N ASN A 29 -19.69 -10.55 -0.37
CA ASN A 29 -20.60 -9.43 -0.62
C ASN A 29 -19.93 -8.08 -0.31
N GLU A 30 -18.70 -7.90 -0.78
CA GLU A 30 -17.91 -6.70 -0.55
C GLU A 30 -17.56 -6.06 -1.90
N SER A 31 -18.09 -4.88 -2.12
CA SER A 31 -17.82 -4.06 -3.31
C SER A 31 -17.51 -2.63 -2.89
N TYR A 32 -16.62 -1.98 -3.62
CA TYR A 32 -16.21 -0.60 -3.41
C TYR A 32 -16.47 0.22 -4.67
N THR A 33 -17.00 1.42 -4.50
CA THR A 33 -17.00 2.46 -5.54
C THR A 33 -15.61 3.10 -5.65
N TYR A 34 -15.37 3.87 -6.72
CA TYR A 34 -14.16 4.67 -6.85
C TYR A 34 -14.01 5.66 -5.69
N GLY A 35 -15.11 6.25 -5.23
CA GLY A 35 -15.12 7.17 -4.09
C GLY A 35 -14.71 6.50 -2.78
N GLU A 36 -15.25 5.32 -2.49
CA GLU A 36 -14.88 4.54 -1.30
C GLU A 36 -13.41 4.11 -1.34
N VAL A 37 -12.91 3.66 -2.50
CA VAL A 37 -11.48 3.35 -2.68
C VAL A 37 -10.62 4.59 -2.46
N ALA A 38 -11.00 5.74 -3.02
CA ALA A 38 -10.27 7.00 -2.83
C ALA A 38 -10.25 7.43 -1.36
N GLN A 39 -11.34 7.22 -0.62
CA GLN A 39 -11.40 7.50 0.81
C GLN A 39 -10.45 6.59 1.62
N GLU A 40 -10.40 5.30 1.30
CA GLU A 40 -9.46 4.37 1.94
C GLU A 40 -8.01 4.71 1.61
N ILE A 41 -7.72 5.12 0.37
CA ILE A 41 -6.40 5.64 -0.03
C ILE A 41 -6.05 6.88 0.82
N ALA A 42 -6.98 7.82 1.01
CA ALA A 42 -6.75 9.01 1.82
C ALA A 42 -6.45 8.66 3.29
N ARG A 43 -7.15 7.67 3.86
CA ARG A 43 -6.87 7.14 5.21
C ARG A 43 -5.44 6.59 5.31
N LEU A 44 -5.02 5.77 4.34
CA LEU A 44 -3.65 5.24 4.29
C LEU A 44 -2.61 6.36 4.11
N HIS A 45 -2.91 7.39 3.31
CA HIS A 45 -2.04 8.56 3.18
C HIS A 45 -1.84 9.31 4.50
N LEU A 46 -2.89 9.43 5.35
CA LEU A 46 -2.75 10.01 6.69
C LEU A 46 -1.84 9.16 7.58
N ILE A 47 -1.97 7.83 7.52
CA ILE A 47 -1.10 6.90 8.24
C ILE A 47 0.34 7.06 7.75
N PHE A 48 0.59 7.09 6.44
CA PHE A 48 1.92 7.26 5.86
C PHE A 48 2.55 8.60 6.25
N LYS A 49 1.77 9.67 6.23
CA LYS A 49 2.19 11.00 6.68
C LYS A 49 2.56 11.00 8.17
N TYR A 50 1.71 10.43 9.01
CA TYR A 50 1.97 10.30 10.45
C TYR A 50 3.25 9.52 10.71
N CYS A 51 3.44 8.42 10.00
CA CYS A 51 4.66 7.60 10.06
C CYS A 51 5.87 8.23 9.37
N GLN A 52 5.74 9.44 8.83
CA GLN A 52 6.81 10.16 8.13
C GLN A 52 7.41 9.34 6.97
N LEU A 53 6.57 8.64 6.22
CA LEU A 53 6.97 7.96 4.99
C LEU A 53 7.46 8.99 3.98
N ARG A 54 8.57 8.70 3.32
CA ARG A 54 9.17 9.58 2.31
C ARG A 54 8.89 9.06 0.91
N ARG A 55 8.95 9.96 -0.08
CA ARG A 55 8.93 9.55 -1.49
C ARG A 55 10.07 8.58 -1.77
N GLY A 56 9.76 7.47 -2.44
CA GLY A 56 10.71 6.41 -2.74
C GLY A 56 10.92 5.38 -1.64
N ASP A 57 10.32 5.56 -0.45
CA ASP A 57 10.28 4.48 0.54
C ASP A 57 9.48 3.29 0.00
N LYS A 58 9.91 2.08 0.34
CA LYS A 58 9.31 0.86 -0.19
C LYS A 58 8.30 0.30 0.80
N ILE A 59 7.17 -0.13 0.27
CA ILE A 59 6.10 -0.80 1.00
C ILE A 59 5.85 -2.16 0.35
N ALA A 60 6.05 -3.23 1.11
CA ALA A 60 5.75 -4.57 0.66
C ALA A 60 4.26 -4.89 0.83
N VAL A 61 3.70 -5.64 -0.13
CA VAL A 61 2.31 -6.11 -0.08
C VAL A 61 2.27 -7.58 -0.45
N ILE A 62 1.76 -8.44 0.46
CA ILE A 62 1.64 -9.88 0.26
C ILE A 62 0.29 -10.40 0.77
N GLY A 63 -0.43 -11.13 -0.06
CA GLY A 63 -1.73 -11.72 0.27
C GLY A 63 -2.52 -12.09 -0.97
N LYS A 64 -3.73 -12.61 -0.77
CA LYS A 64 -4.68 -12.82 -1.87
C LYS A 64 -5.04 -11.49 -2.52
N ASN A 65 -5.19 -11.52 -3.84
CA ASN A 65 -5.73 -10.39 -4.59
C ASN A 65 -7.18 -10.12 -4.14
N ASN A 66 -7.37 -9.01 -3.48
CA ASN A 66 -8.67 -8.50 -3.06
C ASN A 66 -8.65 -6.95 -3.14
N ALA A 67 -9.78 -6.33 -2.86
CA ALA A 67 -9.91 -4.87 -2.92
C ALA A 67 -8.87 -4.16 -2.05
N ARG A 68 -8.63 -4.63 -0.81
CA ARG A 68 -7.68 -4.00 0.12
C ARG A 68 -6.23 -4.16 -0.32
N TRP A 69 -5.87 -5.28 -0.97
CA TRP A 69 -4.57 -5.42 -1.61
C TRP A 69 -4.36 -4.34 -2.69
N CYS A 70 -5.38 -4.13 -3.54
CA CYS A 70 -5.34 -3.08 -4.57
C CYS A 70 -5.30 -1.68 -3.95
N ILE A 71 -6.06 -1.43 -2.86
CA ILE A 71 -6.06 -0.16 -2.14
C ILE A 71 -4.67 0.13 -1.54
N ALA A 72 -4.02 -0.85 -0.88
CA ALA A 72 -2.67 -0.69 -0.33
C ALA A 72 -1.64 -0.40 -1.44
N TYR A 73 -1.75 -1.11 -2.58
CA TYR A 73 -0.93 -0.86 -3.78
C TYR A 73 -1.11 0.58 -4.29
N MET A 74 -2.36 0.98 -4.53
CA MET A 74 -2.70 2.32 -5.04
C MET A 74 -2.29 3.42 -4.06
N ALA A 75 -2.55 3.24 -2.77
CA ALA A 75 -2.13 4.20 -1.75
C ALA A 75 -0.62 4.40 -1.75
N THR A 76 0.16 3.33 -1.93
CA THR A 76 1.62 3.40 -1.98
C THR A 76 2.10 4.24 -3.16
N ILE A 77 1.68 3.92 -4.39
CA ILE A 77 2.16 4.63 -5.59
C ILE A 77 1.63 6.07 -5.65
N THR A 78 0.39 6.31 -5.23
CA THR A 78 -0.21 7.65 -5.25
C THR A 78 0.32 8.57 -4.16
N TYR A 79 0.92 8.02 -3.11
CA TYR A 79 1.70 8.78 -2.11
C TYR A 79 3.11 9.12 -2.61
N GLY A 80 3.63 8.36 -3.56
CA GLY A 80 4.99 8.48 -4.11
C GLY A 80 5.97 7.46 -3.51
N GLY A 81 5.46 6.43 -2.85
CA GLY A 81 6.23 5.25 -2.44
C GLY A 81 6.47 4.28 -3.60
N ILE A 82 7.32 3.29 -3.37
CA ILE A 82 7.59 2.18 -4.28
C ILE A 82 6.90 0.95 -3.71
N VAL A 83 5.98 0.35 -4.47
CA VAL A 83 5.33 -0.87 -4.04
C VAL A 83 6.20 -2.10 -4.36
N VAL A 84 6.25 -3.04 -3.42
CA VAL A 84 6.95 -4.31 -3.54
C VAL A 84 5.93 -5.45 -3.41
N PRO A 85 5.27 -5.83 -4.51
CA PRO A 85 4.31 -6.93 -4.47
C PRO A 85 5.05 -8.25 -4.32
N ILE A 86 4.60 -9.07 -3.40
CA ILE A 86 5.15 -10.40 -3.12
C ILE A 86 4.05 -11.42 -3.38
N LEU A 87 4.36 -12.48 -4.12
CA LEU A 87 3.41 -13.56 -4.37
C LEU A 87 3.08 -14.27 -3.05
N GLN A 88 1.79 -14.53 -2.81
CA GLN A 88 1.30 -15.13 -1.58
C GLN A 88 1.88 -16.52 -1.30
N ASP A 89 2.30 -17.24 -2.35
CA ASP A 89 2.81 -18.61 -2.28
C ASP A 89 4.32 -18.67 -2.02
N PHE A 90 4.99 -17.54 -1.84
CA PHE A 90 6.38 -17.54 -1.42
C PHE A 90 6.51 -18.05 0.01
N ASN A 91 7.53 -18.88 0.24
CA ASN A 91 7.82 -19.37 1.58
C ASN A 91 8.33 -18.24 2.51
N PRO A 92 8.23 -18.39 3.84
CA PRO A 92 8.63 -17.34 4.78
C PRO A 92 10.07 -16.84 4.60
N ASN A 93 11.03 -17.72 4.22
CA ASN A 93 12.42 -17.31 4.00
C ASN A 93 12.56 -16.37 2.81
N ASP A 94 11.82 -16.64 1.71
CA ASP A 94 11.81 -15.76 0.55
C ASP A 94 11.15 -14.42 0.88
N VAL A 95 10.08 -14.43 1.67
CA VAL A 95 9.42 -13.19 2.12
C VAL A 95 10.38 -12.36 2.97
N HIS A 96 11.07 -12.95 3.97
CA HIS A 96 12.08 -12.26 4.77
C HIS A 96 13.19 -11.68 3.89
N HIS A 97 13.68 -12.46 2.91
CA HIS A 97 14.70 -12.00 1.98
C HIS A 97 14.21 -10.80 1.17
N ILE A 98 13.02 -10.88 0.55
CA ILE A 98 12.48 -9.82 -0.31
C ILE A 98 12.25 -8.54 0.50
N VAL A 99 11.62 -8.62 1.66
CA VAL A 99 11.33 -7.47 2.52
C VAL A 99 12.63 -6.77 2.95
N ASN A 100 13.64 -7.53 3.36
CA ASN A 100 14.93 -6.96 3.77
C ASN A 100 15.74 -6.43 2.58
N HIS A 101 15.83 -7.19 1.48
CA HIS A 101 16.59 -6.79 0.29
C HIS A 101 15.99 -5.57 -0.40
N SER A 102 14.67 -5.45 -0.41
CA SER A 102 13.98 -4.26 -0.92
C SER A 102 14.10 -3.06 0.01
N GLU A 103 14.55 -3.26 1.25
CA GLU A 103 14.53 -2.25 2.33
C GLU A 103 13.11 -1.72 2.58
N SER A 104 12.09 -2.61 2.54
CA SER A 104 10.71 -2.20 2.80
C SER A 104 10.55 -1.71 4.23
N THR A 105 9.93 -0.54 4.40
CA THR A 105 9.68 0.09 5.71
C THR A 105 8.37 -0.37 6.33
N PHE A 106 7.39 -0.69 5.51
CA PHE A 106 6.10 -1.24 5.91
C PHE A 106 5.76 -2.49 5.12
N LEU A 107 4.93 -3.34 5.71
CA LEU A 107 4.38 -4.54 5.10
C LEU A 107 2.86 -4.54 5.28
N PHE A 108 2.12 -4.70 4.19
CA PHE A 108 0.71 -5.09 4.22
C PHE A 108 0.61 -6.58 3.95
N THR A 109 -0.05 -7.32 4.84
CA THR A 109 -0.13 -8.79 4.73
C THR A 109 -1.43 -9.33 5.30
N SER A 110 -1.81 -10.57 4.92
CA SER A 110 -2.86 -11.27 5.65
C SER A 110 -2.35 -11.75 7.01
N ASP A 111 -3.26 -11.85 7.98
CA ASP A 111 -2.94 -12.30 9.33
C ASP A 111 -2.28 -13.69 9.30
N ALA A 112 -2.85 -14.61 8.51
CA ALA A 112 -2.33 -15.97 8.38
C ALA A 112 -0.88 -16.02 7.84
N ILE A 113 -0.50 -15.12 6.93
CA ILE A 113 0.88 -15.03 6.45
C ILE A 113 1.77 -14.45 7.56
N TRP A 114 1.31 -13.40 8.26
CA TRP A 114 2.06 -12.78 9.34
C TRP A 114 2.42 -13.76 10.46
N GLU A 115 1.49 -14.63 10.85
CA GLU A 115 1.71 -15.68 11.88
C GLU A 115 2.87 -16.65 11.55
N HIS A 116 3.26 -16.74 10.27
CA HIS A 116 4.37 -17.60 9.82
C HIS A 116 5.69 -16.85 9.60
N LEU A 117 5.69 -15.51 9.79
CA LEU A 117 6.89 -14.69 9.65
C LEU A 117 7.56 -14.46 11.03
N GLU A 118 8.87 -14.43 11.03
CA GLU A 118 9.70 -14.15 12.20
C GLU A 118 10.06 -12.66 12.23
N GLU A 119 9.45 -11.90 13.14
CA GLU A 119 9.62 -10.44 13.20
C GLU A 119 11.07 -10.01 13.42
N GLU A 120 11.85 -10.80 14.19
CA GLU A 120 13.25 -10.52 14.46
C GLU A 120 14.12 -10.55 13.20
N ARG A 121 13.67 -11.26 12.17
CA ARG A 121 14.35 -11.33 10.88
C ARG A 121 14.01 -10.17 9.94
N LEU A 122 13.00 -9.37 10.27
CA LEU A 122 12.51 -8.25 9.47
C LEU A 122 13.08 -6.92 10.00
N THR A 123 14.40 -6.79 9.95
CA THR A 123 15.16 -5.74 10.67
C THR A 123 14.86 -4.31 10.21
N GLY A 124 14.40 -4.12 8.96
CA GLY A 124 14.07 -2.81 8.38
C GLY A 124 12.62 -2.37 8.59
N LEU A 125 11.71 -3.28 8.97
CA LEU A 125 10.29 -2.97 9.12
C LEU A 125 10.04 -2.06 10.33
N ARG A 126 9.21 -1.05 10.09
CA ARG A 126 8.71 -0.12 11.12
C ARG A 126 7.29 -0.46 11.55
N GLY A 127 6.51 -1.10 10.66
CA GLY A 127 5.16 -1.53 10.97
C GLY A 127 4.62 -2.54 9.95
N VAL A 128 3.62 -3.31 10.39
CA VAL A 128 2.90 -4.29 9.58
C VAL A 128 1.41 -4.04 9.75
N PHE A 129 0.68 -4.05 8.64
CA PHE A 129 -0.76 -3.81 8.57
C PHE A 129 -1.49 -5.03 7.99
N SER A 130 -2.63 -5.36 8.58
CA SER A 130 -3.50 -6.42 8.06
C SER A 130 -4.19 -5.98 6.77
N LEU A 131 -4.27 -6.88 5.78
CA LEU A 131 -5.11 -6.68 4.58
C LEU A 131 -6.60 -6.96 4.86
N SER A 132 -6.98 -7.38 6.07
CA SER A 132 -8.39 -7.60 6.40
C SER A 132 -9.12 -6.30 6.78
N ASP A 133 -8.42 -5.34 7.42
CA ASP A 133 -9.01 -4.11 7.97
C ASP A 133 -8.03 -2.95 8.15
N PHE A 134 -6.80 -3.09 7.67
CA PHE A 134 -5.69 -2.16 7.84
C PHE A 134 -5.27 -1.88 9.30
N ARG A 135 -5.67 -2.73 10.28
CA ARG A 135 -5.15 -2.62 11.63
C ARG A 135 -3.65 -2.91 11.68
N CYS A 136 -2.99 -2.37 12.68
CA CYS A 136 -1.57 -2.63 12.93
C CYS A 136 -1.39 -4.01 13.58
N LEU A 137 -0.67 -4.91 12.91
CA LEU A 137 -0.27 -6.22 13.42
C LEU A 137 1.04 -6.14 14.22
N TYR A 138 1.95 -5.27 13.78
CA TYR A 138 3.25 -5.06 14.40
C TYR A 138 3.70 -3.62 14.24
N GLN A 139 4.40 -3.08 15.22
CA GLN A 139 5.12 -1.81 15.15
C GLN A 139 6.39 -1.89 15.99
N ARG A 140 7.48 -1.31 15.46
CA ARG A 140 8.80 -1.39 16.12
C ARG A 140 8.92 -0.49 17.33
N ASP A 141 8.45 0.75 17.22
CA ASP A 141 8.70 1.82 18.20
C ASP A 141 7.44 2.14 19.03
N GLY A 142 7.22 1.34 20.08
CA GLY A 142 6.10 1.56 21.01
C GLY A 142 4.71 1.47 20.33
N GLU A 143 3.68 2.05 20.94
CA GLU A 143 2.29 1.96 20.46
C GLU A 143 1.85 3.14 19.58
N THR A 144 2.77 3.82 18.91
CA THR A 144 2.47 5.07 18.19
C THR A 144 1.52 4.87 17.01
N ILE A 145 1.74 3.85 16.18
CA ILE A 145 0.88 3.53 15.02
C ILE A 145 -0.51 3.10 15.51
N GLN A 146 -0.57 2.18 16.48
CA GLN A 146 -1.85 1.71 17.03
C GLN A 146 -2.63 2.85 17.69
N ARG A 147 -1.95 3.77 18.38
CA ARG A 147 -2.59 4.96 18.96
C ARG A 147 -3.16 5.87 17.88
N PHE A 148 -2.41 6.13 16.82
CA PHE A 148 -2.88 6.94 15.70
C PHE A 148 -4.11 6.31 15.02
N LEU A 149 -4.08 4.99 14.79
CA LEU A 149 -5.21 4.28 14.18
C LEU A 149 -6.50 4.40 15.00
N LYS A 150 -6.43 4.46 16.33
CA LYS A 150 -7.60 4.69 17.19
C LYS A 150 -8.24 6.06 16.98
N HIS A 151 -7.46 7.05 16.53
CA HIS A 151 -7.91 8.43 16.28
C HIS A 151 -7.97 8.77 14.78
N LEU A 152 -7.82 7.77 13.90
CA LEU A 152 -7.82 8.00 12.45
C LEU A 152 -9.13 8.63 11.95
N GLY A 153 -10.26 8.32 12.59
CA GLY A 153 -11.54 8.97 12.29
C GLY A 153 -11.50 10.47 12.58
N ASP A 154 -11.01 10.85 13.75
CA ASP A 154 -10.87 12.25 14.17
C ASP A 154 -9.91 13.01 13.23
N GLU A 155 -8.81 12.37 12.81
CA GLU A 155 -7.86 12.93 11.84
C GLU A 155 -8.46 13.11 10.45
N MET A 156 -9.31 12.17 10.01
CA MET A 156 -10.07 12.31 8.76
C MET A 156 -11.05 13.50 8.84
N GLU A 157 -11.81 13.63 9.93
CA GLU A 157 -12.73 14.76 10.14
C GLU A 157 -11.99 16.10 10.22
N ALA A 158 -10.86 16.15 10.91
CA ALA A 158 -10.03 17.35 10.99
C ALA A 158 -9.43 17.75 9.63
N THR A 159 -9.04 16.77 8.81
CA THR A 159 -8.46 17.01 7.48
C THR A 159 -9.54 17.34 6.46
N TYR A 160 -10.71 16.71 6.56
CA TYR A 160 -11.83 16.85 5.63
C TYR A 160 -13.12 17.20 6.38
N PRO A 161 -13.28 18.44 6.88
CA PRO A 161 -14.36 18.82 7.78
C PRO A 161 -15.76 18.79 7.14
N ASN A 162 -15.84 18.73 5.81
CA ASN A 162 -17.09 18.58 5.05
C ASN A 162 -17.28 17.15 4.49
N GLY A 163 -16.56 16.15 5.06
CA GLY A 163 -16.42 14.82 4.51
C GLY A 163 -15.41 14.78 3.35
N PHE A 164 -14.86 13.61 3.07
CA PHE A 164 -13.97 13.41 1.93
C PHE A 164 -14.78 13.36 0.63
N ARG A 165 -14.41 14.18 -0.34
CA ARG A 165 -15.12 14.34 -1.63
C ARG A 165 -14.13 14.16 -2.78
N LYS A 166 -14.65 14.00 -4.01
CA LYS A 166 -13.84 13.83 -5.22
C LYS A 166 -12.85 14.97 -5.47
N GLU A 167 -13.19 16.19 -5.04
CA GLU A 167 -12.34 17.39 -5.14
C GLU A 167 -11.12 17.30 -4.21
N ASP A 168 -11.22 16.52 -3.13
CA ASP A 168 -10.14 16.34 -2.14
C ASP A 168 -9.09 15.31 -2.60
N ILE A 169 -9.32 14.59 -3.69
CA ILE A 169 -8.34 13.66 -4.25
C ILE A 169 -7.15 14.45 -4.79
N VAL A 170 -6.02 14.34 -4.12
CA VAL A 170 -4.74 14.92 -4.55
C VAL A 170 -3.66 13.86 -4.44
N TYR A 171 -3.23 13.35 -5.57
CA TYR A 171 -2.14 12.38 -5.64
C TYR A 171 -0.82 13.05 -5.96
N THR A 172 0.28 12.38 -5.62
CA THR A 172 1.62 12.91 -5.85
C THR A 172 1.85 13.22 -7.33
N ASP A 173 2.58 14.30 -7.60
CA ASP A 173 3.10 14.58 -8.94
C ASP A 173 4.49 13.93 -9.07
N LEU A 174 4.50 12.68 -9.51
CA LEU A 174 5.71 11.90 -9.72
C LEU A 174 5.88 11.61 -11.20
N SER A 175 7.03 11.95 -11.75
CA SER A 175 7.35 11.72 -13.16
C SER A 175 7.38 10.22 -13.48
N ASN A 176 6.90 9.85 -14.68
CA ASN A 176 6.81 8.44 -15.12
C ASN A 176 8.17 7.75 -15.23
N ASP A 177 9.29 8.45 -15.26
CA ASP A 177 10.64 7.88 -15.26
C ASP A 177 11.08 7.38 -13.88
N LYS A 178 10.34 7.68 -12.83
CA LYS A 178 10.62 7.22 -11.47
C LYS A 178 10.17 5.78 -11.27
N VAL A 179 10.93 5.05 -10.47
CA VAL A 179 10.56 3.69 -10.07
C VAL A 179 9.30 3.76 -9.20
N MET A 180 8.29 3.00 -9.57
CA MET A 180 7.01 2.87 -8.84
C MET A 180 6.79 1.47 -8.29
N LEU A 181 7.45 0.49 -8.89
CA LEU A 181 7.26 -0.92 -8.57
C LEU A 181 8.61 -1.63 -8.55
N LEU A 182 8.80 -2.46 -7.54
CA LEU A 182 9.94 -3.37 -7.43
C LEU A 182 9.40 -4.81 -7.38
N ASN A 183 9.44 -5.49 -8.51
CA ASN A 183 8.91 -6.84 -8.65
C ASN A 183 9.99 -7.91 -8.48
N TYR A 184 9.72 -8.92 -7.67
CA TYR A 184 10.64 -10.03 -7.44
C TYR A 184 10.19 -11.27 -8.21
N THR A 185 11.13 -11.87 -8.94
CA THR A 185 10.90 -13.12 -9.64
C THR A 185 11.69 -14.25 -8.99
N SER A 186 11.14 -15.46 -9.00
CA SER A 186 11.87 -16.66 -8.57
C SER A 186 13.08 -16.86 -9.49
N GLY A 187 14.27 -16.58 -8.97
CA GLY A 187 15.52 -16.80 -9.73
C GLY A 187 15.83 -18.29 -9.88
N THR A 188 16.20 -18.70 -11.07
CA THR A 188 16.71 -20.07 -11.35
C THR A 188 18.04 -20.38 -10.63
N THR A 189 18.67 -19.38 -10.00
CA THR A 189 20.00 -19.43 -9.36
C THR A 189 19.99 -19.24 -7.85
N GLY A 190 18.83 -19.41 -7.17
CA GLY A 190 18.75 -19.48 -5.71
C GLY A 190 18.04 -18.29 -5.04
N PHE A 191 18.36 -17.03 -5.30
CA PHE A 191 17.69 -15.89 -4.68
C PHE A 191 16.82 -15.11 -5.66
N SER A 192 15.66 -14.64 -5.16
CA SER A 192 14.75 -13.78 -5.93
C SER A 192 15.46 -12.48 -6.36
N LYS A 193 15.31 -12.11 -7.63
CA LYS A 193 15.88 -10.88 -8.19
C LYS A 193 14.81 -9.81 -8.30
N GLY A 194 15.12 -8.60 -7.84
CA GLY A 194 14.23 -7.43 -7.95
C GLY A 194 14.38 -6.75 -9.30
N VAL A 195 13.26 -6.56 -10.00
CA VAL A 195 13.15 -5.81 -11.25
C VAL A 195 12.46 -4.48 -10.95
N MET A 196 13.13 -3.37 -11.26
CA MET A 196 12.58 -2.03 -11.10
C MET A 196 11.73 -1.67 -12.31
N LEU A 197 10.48 -1.25 -12.07
CA LEU A 197 9.55 -0.80 -13.09
C LEU A 197 9.17 0.67 -12.83
N THR A 198 9.15 1.43 -13.92
CA THR A 198 8.74 2.85 -13.93
C THR A 198 7.29 2.96 -14.42
N GLY A 199 6.74 4.18 -14.46
CA GLY A 199 5.44 4.47 -15.06
C GLY A 199 5.46 4.51 -16.61
N ASN A 200 6.61 4.32 -17.24
CA ASN A 200 6.77 4.26 -18.70
C ASN A 200 6.74 2.83 -19.21
#